data_cccc77230ef458141f16c7bdb0a53ce0
#
_entry.id   cccc77230ef458141f16c7bdb0a53ce0
#
_cell.length_a   1.000
_cell.length_b   1.000
_cell.length_c   1.000
_cell.angle_alpha   90.00
_cell.angle_beta   90.00
_cell.angle_gamma   90.00
#
_symmetry.space_group_name_H-M   'P 1'
#
loop_
_entity.id
_entity.type
_entity.pdbx_description
1 polymer ?
#
loop_
_entity_poly.entity_id
_entity_poly.type
_entity_poly.pdbx_seq_one_letter_code
_entity_poly.pdbx_strand_id
1 'polypeptide(L)'
;MKKLNVIICGLVLAATVLPAAAQTTDTRESYQERYERMVQKGGASGLGIETLLNRWLADYPDDADALLGKFLYYYSKSQSSQVVAKEQKKFLGQEPVLSLADSLGKVSYYFEELFYDEALFSRALREADKMIRTYPDRIDLRFYKIAALTGYEKENPDQAVAELRGLIDYNAMQHPEWTHPEYQVTDDFFVAAIQEYCVTFYRYGTPASHEAFRVLAQRMLDYYPDNIIFLNDMGSYYFAVKKDEKSALKYYSRVLKLKKDDNTAIRSCILMYRTSKNVKQEKKYLEMMAKYGESESDRKSSQVRLDYLNGKK
;
A
#
# COMPACT_ATOMS: atom_id res chain seq x y z
N MET A 1 -72.34 69.54 21.97
CA MET A 1 -71.92 68.26 21.29
C MET A 1 -70.66 68.58 20.53
N LYS A 2 -69.49 68.22 21.08
CA LYS A 2 -68.18 68.50 20.48
C LYS A 2 -67.66 67.21 19.81
N LYS A 3 -67.38 67.29 18.53
CA LYS A 3 -66.78 66.18 17.74
C LYS A 3 -65.31 66.11 18.09
N LEU A 4 -64.85 64.91 18.47
CA LEU A 4 -63.47 64.62 18.78
C LEU A 4 -62.82 64.09 17.49
N ASN A 5 -61.84 64.85 16.94
CA ASN A 5 -61.05 64.43 15.82
C ASN A 5 -59.86 63.60 16.34
N VAL A 6 -59.81 62.34 15.97
CA VAL A 6 -58.63 61.46 16.21
C VAL A 6 -57.67 61.58 15.02
N ILE A 7 -56.50 62.15 15.26
CA ILE A 7 -55.40 62.20 14.31
C ILE A 7 -54.62 60.91 14.46
N ILE A 8 -54.64 60.03 13.42
CA ILE A 8 -53.82 58.85 13.35
C ILE A 8 -52.49 59.26 12.72
N CYS A 9 -51.43 59.34 13.56
CA CYS A 9 -50.06 59.48 13.07
C CYS A 9 -49.59 58.08 12.55
N GLY A 10 -49.51 57.95 11.25
CA GLY A 10 -48.89 56.79 10.62
C GLY A 10 -47.37 56.83 10.80
N LEU A 11 -46.81 55.92 11.61
CA LEU A 11 -45.36 55.63 11.67
C LEU A 11 -45.02 54.83 10.46
N VAL A 12 -44.37 55.45 9.50
CA VAL A 12 -43.68 54.71 8.38
C VAL A 12 -42.40 54.16 8.96
N LEU A 13 -42.37 52.83 9.30
CA LEU A 13 -41.13 52.08 9.53
C LEU A 13 -40.43 51.91 8.20
N ALA A 14 -39.42 52.73 7.96
CA ALA A 14 -38.47 52.47 6.92
C ALA A 14 -37.64 51.20 7.31
N ALA A 15 -38.01 50.06 6.77
CA ALA A 15 -37.17 48.85 6.84
C ALA A 15 -35.89 49.12 6.04
N THR A 16 -34.80 49.48 6.74
CA THR A 16 -33.45 49.44 6.15
C THR A 16 -33.12 47.99 5.91
N VAL A 17 -33.25 47.56 4.68
CA VAL A 17 -32.67 46.31 4.21
C VAL A 17 -31.16 46.50 4.29
N LEU A 18 -30.54 46.00 5.37
CA LEU A 18 -29.10 45.83 5.42
C LEU A 18 -28.74 44.86 4.29
N PRO A 19 -27.80 45.21 3.38
CA PRO A 19 -27.33 44.26 2.41
C PRO A 19 -26.79 43.09 3.21
N ALA A 20 -27.33 41.87 2.96
CA ALA A 20 -26.71 40.67 3.43
C ALA A 20 -25.25 40.73 2.95
N ALA A 21 -24.30 40.82 3.90
CA ALA A 21 -22.90 40.73 3.58
C ALA A 21 -22.78 39.46 2.76
N ALA A 22 -22.43 39.59 1.48
CA ALA A 22 -22.08 38.43 0.65
C ALA A 22 -21.01 37.71 1.41
N GLN A 23 -21.34 36.53 1.96
CA GLN A 23 -20.34 35.62 2.49
C GLN A 23 -19.43 35.35 1.32
N THR A 24 -18.23 35.92 1.33
CA THR A 24 -17.20 35.56 0.35
C THR A 24 -16.90 34.09 0.59
N THR A 25 -17.42 33.24 -0.29
CA THR A 25 -17.09 31.81 -0.29
C THR A 25 -15.58 31.72 -0.41
N ASP A 26 -14.93 31.03 0.54
CA ASP A 26 -13.48 30.75 0.44
C ASP A 26 -13.20 30.11 -0.92
N THR A 27 -12.14 30.54 -1.61
CA THR A 27 -11.76 29.89 -2.86
C THR A 27 -11.23 28.47 -2.57
N ARG A 28 -11.27 27.61 -3.58
CA ARG A 28 -10.72 26.26 -3.48
C ARG A 28 -9.25 26.28 -3.02
N GLU A 29 -8.46 27.18 -3.59
CA GLU A 29 -7.04 27.37 -3.26
C GLU A 29 -6.86 27.79 -1.80
N SER A 30 -7.74 28.68 -1.28
CA SER A 30 -7.74 29.11 0.13
C SER A 30 -7.99 27.92 1.07
N TYR A 31 -8.93 27.03 0.73
CA TYR A 31 -9.18 25.80 1.50
C TYR A 31 -7.97 24.89 1.49
N GLN A 32 -7.39 24.64 0.32
CA GLN A 32 -6.22 23.78 0.16
C GLN A 32 -5.02 24.29 0.98
N GLU A 33 -4.65 25.55 0.84
CA GLU A 33 -3.54 26.15 1.60
C GLU A 33 -3.75 26.07 3.12
N ARG A 34 -4.98 26.29 3.58
CA ARG A 34 -5.31 26.19 5.02
C ARG A 34 -5.21 24.77 5.50
N TYR A 35 -5.68 23.79 4.72
CA TYR A 35 -5.60 22.37 5.03
C TYR A 35 -4.13 21.94 5.13
N GLU A 36 -3.31 22.25 4.13
CA GLU A 36 -1.87 21.90 4.11
C GLU A 36 -1.14 22.48 5.34
N ARG A 37 -1.37 23.77 5.66
CA ARG A 37 -0.79 24.39 6.86
C ARG A 37 -1.23 23.73 8.17
N MET A 38 -2.48 23.29 8.26
CA MET A 38 -2.99 22.61 9.46
C MET A 38 -2.40 21.21 9.59
N VAL A 39 -2.31 20.45 8.49
CA VAL A 39 -1.68 19.13 8.46
C VAL A 39 -0.20 19.22 8.81
N GLN A 40 0.52 20.19 8.28
CA GLN A 40 1.93 20.40 8.59
C GLN A 40 2.17 20.67 10.09
N LYS A 41 1.24 21.37 10.77
CA LYS A 41 1.37 21.74 12.19
C LYS A 41 0.91 20.65 13.15
N GLY A 42 -0.13 19.89 12.81
CA GLY A 42 -0.83 19.00 13.75
C GLY A 42 -1.10 17.59 13.21
N GLY A 43 -0.58 17.24 12.03
CA GLY A 43 -0.89 15.97 11.35
C GLY A 43 -2.29 15.94 10.74
N ALA A 44 -2.59 14.88 9.99
CA ALA A 44 -3.86 14.76 9.25
C ALA A 44 -5.10 14.71 10.15
N SER A 45 -4.99 14.34 11.42
CA SER A 45 -6.07 14.31 12.41
C SER A 45 -6.05 15.51 13.37
N GLY A 46 -5.30 16.58 13.04
CA GLY A 46 -5.14 17.78 13.85
C GLY A 46 -6.45 18.52 14.15
N LEU A 47 -6.42 19.34 15.21
CA LEU A 47 -7.58 20.10 15.67
C LEU A 47 -8.10 21.03 14.54
N GLY A 48 -9.43 21.03 14.33
CA GLY A 48 -10.10 21.89 13.36
C GLY A 48 -10.08 21.39 11.91
N ILE A 49 -9.28 20.36 11.57
CA ILE A 49 -9.21 19.81 10.20
C ILE A 49 -10.57 19.28 9.75
N GLU A 50 -11.30 18.55 10.58
CA GLU A 50 -12.63 18.04 10.23
C GLU A 50 -13.60 19.18 9.88
N THR A 51 -13.59 20.26 10.67
CA THR A 51 -14.42 21.43 10.42
C THR A 51 -14.07 22.12 9.11
N LEU A 52 -12.77 22.26 8.81
CA LEU A 52 -12.31 22.84 7.56
C LEU A 52 -12.75 22.00 6.37
N LEU A 53 -12.53 20.68 6.41
CA LEU A 53 -12.92 19.75 5.34
C LEU A 53 -14.44 19.70 5.13
N ASN A 54 -15.23 19.78 6.20
CA ASN A 54 -16.69 19.85 6.09
C ASN A 54 -17.15 21.13 5.37
N ARG A 55 -16.53 22.29 5.65
CA ARG A 55 -16.82 23.54 4.94
C ARG A 55 -16.36 23.46 3.48
N TRP A 56 -15.16 22.97 3.24
CA TRP A 56 -14.63 22.79 1.88
C TRP A 56 -15.55 21.91 1.04
N LEU A 57 -16.01 20.76 1.55
CA LEU A 57 -16.96 19.90 0.85
C LEU A 57 -18.40 20.43 0.79
N ALA A 58 -18.77 21.40 1.62
CA ALA A 58 -20.03 22.10 1.48
C ALA A 58 -20.02 23.07 0.29
N ASP A 59 -18.88 23.75 0.07
CA ASP A 59 -18.70 24.69 -1.04
C ASP A 59 -18.30 23.98 -2.34
N TYR A 60 -17.51 22.88 -2.24
CA TYR A 60 -16.99 22.07 -3.35
C TYR A 60 -17.21 20.56 -3.07
N PRO A 61 -18.42 20.03 -3.28
CA PRO A 61 -18.83 18.70 -2.83
C PRO A 61 -18.01 17.53 -3.38
N ASP A 62 -17.46 17.71 -4.60
CA ASP A 62 -16.71 16.67 -5.32
C ASP A 62 -15.22 17.01 -5.45
N ASP A 63 -14.69 17.91 -4.60
CA ASP A 63 -13.26 18.21 -4.64
C ASP A 63 -12.42 17.00 -4.21
N ALA A 64 -11.50 16.57 -5.08
CA ALA A 64 -10.71 15.37 -4.87
C ALA A 64 -9.78 15.45 -3.65
N ASP A 65 -9.17 16.63 -3.42
CA ASP A 65 -8.23 16.83 -2.31
C ASP A 65 -8.99 16.90 -0.97
N ALA A 66 -10.17 17.50 -0.96
CA ALA A 66 -11.03 17.54 0.22
C ALA A 66 -11.58 16.15 0.58
N LEU A 67 -11.98 15.34 -0.42
CA LEU A 67 -12.41 13.96 -0.21
C LEU A 67 -11.28 13.08 0.32
N LEU A 68 -10.09 13.17 -0.28
CA LEU A 68 -8.88 12.49 0.20
C LEU A 68 -8.50 12.97 1.60
N GLY A 69 -8.53 14.27 1.84
CA GLY A 69 -8.28 14.85 3.16
C GLY A 69 -9.20 14.29 4.23
N LYS A 70 -10.48 14.07 3.90
CA LYS A 70 -11.46 13.50 4.83
C LYS A 70 -11.22 12.03 5.14
N PHE A 71 -10.83 11.24 4.13
CA PHE A 71 -10.35 9.88 4.34
C PHE A 71 -9.12 9.86 5.26
N LEU A 72 -8.09 10.65 4.94
CA LEU A 72 -6.85 10.72 5.71
C LEU A 72 -7.09 11.19 7.16
N TYR A 73 -8.02 12.11 7.38
CA TYR A 73 -8.40 12.57 8.72
C TYR A 73 -8.93 11.43 9.58
N TYR A 74 -9.92 10.65 9.10
CA TYR A 74 -10.49 9.54 9.87
C TYR A 74 -9.53 8.37 9.99
N TYR A 75 -8.76 8.09 8.95
CA TYR A 75 -7.73 7.05 8.97
C TYR A 75 -6.65 7.36 10.01
N SER A 76 -6.10 8.56 9.99
CA SER A 76 -5.10 8.98 10.99
C SER A 76 -5.68 9.02 12.41
N LYS A 77 -6.93 9.50 12.55
CA LYS A 77 -7.60 9.60 13.86
C LYS A 77 -7.96 8.23 14.44
N SER A 78 -8.13 7.22 13.61
CA SER A 78 -8.39 5.85 14.07
C SER A 78 -7.17 5.18 14.69
N GLN A 79 -5.96 5.69 14.42
CA GLN A 79 -4.72 5.06 14.80
C GLN A 79 -4.24 5.48 16.19
N SER A 80 -3.72 4.51 16.95
CA SER A 80 -2.93 4.72 18.16
C SER A 80 -1.70 3.81 18.13
N SER A 81 -0.53 4.33 18.45
CA SER A 81 0.70 3.55 18.54
C SER A 81 0.92 3.04 19.97
N GLN A 82 1.28 1.76 20.13
CA GLN A 82 1.64 1.16 21.40
C GLN A 82 2.87 0.26 21.23
N VAL A 83 3.68 0.17 22.27
CA VAL A 83 4.80 -0.76 22.32
C VAL A 83 4.33 -2.07 22.95
N VAL A 84 4.42 -3.16 22.18
CA VAL A 84 3.93 -4.49 22.56
C VAL A 84 5.11 -5.47 22.66
N ALA A 85 5.16 -6.25 23.74
CA ALA A 85 6.15 -7.30 23.91
C ALA A 85 5.72 -8.58 23.16
N LYS A 86 6.67 -9.19 22.45
CA LYS A 86 6.51 -10.47 21.76
C LYS A 86 7.68 -11.40 22.06
N GLU A 87 7.46 -12.70 21.87
CA GLU A 87 8.52 -13.70 22.05
C GLU A 87 9.36 -13.88 20.77
N GLN A 88 8.78 -13.55 19.61
CA GLN A 88 9.47 -13.67 18.31
C GLN A 88 10.45 -12.52 18.11
N LYS A 89 11.64 -12.85 17.60
CA LYS A 89 12.66 -11.86 17.24
C LYS A 89 12.23 -10.95 16.07
N LYS A 90 11.33 -11.43 15.22
CA LYS A 90 10.75 -10.65 14.11
C LYS A 90 9.24 -10.76 14.15
N PHE A 91 8.56 -9.65 13.89
CA PHE A 91 7.11 -9.60 13.78
C PHE A 91 6.70 -8.81 12.53
N LEU A 92 5.90 -9.43 11.68
CA LEU A 92 5.47 -8.87 10.37
C LEU A 92 6.64 -8.29 9.54
N GLY A 93 7.77 -9.00 9.54
CA GLY A 93 8.98 -8.60 8.83
C GLY A 93 9.78 -7.45 9.45
N GLN A 94 9.36 -6.95 10.63
CA GLN A 94 10.03 -5.87 11.34
C GLN A 94 11.00 -6.42 12.40
N GLU A 95 12.08 -5.67 12.64
CA GLU A 95 12.96 -5.88 13.81
C GLU A 95 12.37 -5.16 15.03
N PRO A 96 12.63 -5.65 16.26
CA PRO A 96 12.12 -5.01 17.47
C PRO A 96 12.79 -3.64 17.70
N VAL A 97 12.04 -2.69 18.24
CA VAL A 97 12.58 -1.38 18.68
C VAL A 97 13.43 -1.51 19.96
N LEU A 98 13.19 -2.56 20.76
CA LEU A 98 13.93 -2.85 21.98
C LEU A 98 13.92 -4.36 22.25
N SER A 99 15.00 -4.88 22.85
CA SER A 99 15.09 -6.26 23.32
C SER A 99 15.62 -6.27 24.74
N LEU A 100 14.92 -6.91 25.68
CA LEU A 100 15.29 -6.99 27.09
C LEU A 100 15.35 -8.46 27.54
N ALA A 101 16.41 -8.81 28.27
CA ALA A 101 16.51 -10.09 28.93
C ALA A 101 16.06 -9.95 30.39
N ASP A 102 15.28 -10.90 30.89
CA ASP A 102 14.96 -11.01 32.33
C ASP A 102 16.11 -11.62 33.12
N SER A 103 15.92 -11.73 34.44
CA SER A 103 16.93 -12.32 35.36
C SER A 103 17.24 -13.80 35.09
N LEU A 104 16.40 -14.49 34.33
CA LEU A 104 16.56 -15.90 33.94
C LEU A 104 17.13 -16.03 32.51
N GLY A 105 17.45 -14.89 31.85
CA GLY A 105 17.99 -14.86 30.48
C GLY A 105 16.95 -15.02 29.39
N LYS A 106 15.63 -15.02 29.68
CA LYS A 106 14.58 -15.01 28.65
C LYS A 106 14.51 -13.63 28.03
N VAL A 107 14.64 -13.57 26.69
CA VAL A 107 14.59 -12.32 25.92
C VAL A 107 13.15 -12.04 25.48
N SER A 108 12.68 -10.83 25.77
CA SER A 108 11.44 -10.26 25.21
C SER A 108 11.78 -9.19 24.19
N TYR A 109 11.06 -9.19 23.07
CA TYR A 109 11.24 -8.26 21.96
C TYR A 109 10.06 -7.31 21.92
N TYR A 110 10.33 -6.02 21.82
CA TYR A 110 9.32 -4.97 21.86
C TYR A 110 9.16 -4.36 20.47
N PHE A 111 7.92 -4.29 20.00
CA PHE A 111 7.57 -3.74 18.69
C PHE A 111 6.61 -2.57 18.85
N GLU A 112 6.78 -1.56 18.03
CA GLU A 112 5.77 -0.51 17.91
C GLU A 112 4.66 -1.01 16.99
N GLU A 113 3.43 -1.09 17.53
CA GLU A 113 2.25 -1.53 16.77
C GLU A 113 1.19 -0.45 16.73
N LEU A 114 0.56 -0.30 15.56
CA LEU A 114 -0.62 0.52 15.39
C LEU A 114 -1.87 -0.28 15.76
N PHE A 115 -2.72 0.32 16.57
CA PHE A 115 -4.07 -0.15 16.88
C PHE A 115 -5.07 0.81 16.27
N TYR A 116 -6.26 0.31 15.97
CA TYR A 116 -7.26 1.08 15.25
C TYR A 116 -8.59 1.11 16.03
N ASP A 117 -9.18 2.30 16.14
CA ASP A 117 -10.58 2.45 16.53
C ASP A 117 -11.46 2.02 15.34
N GLU A 118 -12.25 0.96 15.54
CA GLU A 118 -13.06 0.34 14.48
C GLU A 118 -14.10 1.29 13.87
N ALA A 119 -14.72 2.15 14.71
CA ALA A 119 -15.75 3.07 14.25
C ALA A 119 -15.16 4.18 13.37
N LEU A 120 -13.99 4.72 13.75
CA LEU A 120 -13.28 5.73 12.98
C LEU A 120 -12.68 5.12 11.71
N PHE A 121 -12.11 3.92 11.80
CA PHE A 121 -11.57 3.22 10.62
C PHE A 121 -12.68 2.90 9.61
N SER A 122 -13.83 2.37 10.06
CA SER A 122 -15.00 2.16 9.20
C SER A 122 -15.50 3.46 8.55
N ARG A 123 -15.38 4.60 9.25
CA ARG A 123 -15.71 5.90 8.68
C ARG A 123 -14.72 6.30 7.60
N ALA A 124 -13.42 6.08 7.82
CA ALA A 124 -12.39 6.28 6.79
C ALA A 124 -12.70 5.47 5.53
N LEU A 125 -13.04 4.19 5.66
CA LEU A 125 -13.38 3.36 4.50
C LEU A 125 -14.61 3.86 3.73
N ARG A 126 -15.63 4.40 4.41
CA ARG A 126 -16.78 5.02 3.72
C ARG A 126 -16.38 6.27 2.92
N GLU A 127 -15.47 7.09 3.47
CA GLU A 127 -14.94 8.25 2.72
C GLU A 127 -14.07 7.78 1.53
N ALA A 128 -13.28 6.70 1.70
CA ALA A 128 -12.54 6.08 0.61
C ALA A 128 -13.47 5.59 -0.52
N ASP A 129 -14.55 4.92 -0.17
CA ASP A 129 -15.54 4.45 -1.14
C ASP A 129 -16.24 5.61 -1.86
N LYS A 130 -16.49 6.72 -1.15
CA LYS A 130 -17.04 7.93 -1.77
C LYS A 130 -16.09 8.52 -2.79
N MET A 131 -14.80 8.73 -2.43
CA MET A 131 -13.82 9.30 -3.36
C MET A 131 -13.57 8.41 -4.58
N ILE A 132 -13.54 7.07 -4.42
CA ILE A 132 -13.37 6.13 -5.53
C ILE A 132 -14.60 6.15 -6.47
N ARG A 133 -15.82 6.30 -5.93
CA ARG A 133 -17.02 6.44 -6.78
C ARG A 133 -17.04 7.75 -7.55
N THR A 134 -16.56 8.84 -6.94
CA THR A 134 -16.50 10.17 -7.58
C THR A 134 -15.42 10.22 -8.67
N TYR A 135 -14.29 9.53 -8.43
CA TYR A 135 -13.13 9.53 -9.31
C TYR A 135 -12.69 8.08 -9.62
N PRO A 136 -13.46 7.33 -10.41
CA PRO A 136 -13.24 5.90 -10.64
C PRO A 136 -11.91 5.60 -11.32
N ASP A 137 -11.39 6.54 -12.13
CA ASP A 137 -10.14 6.40 -12.89
C ASP A 137 -8.88 6.87 -12.14
N ARG A 138 -9.03 7.44 -10.93
CA ARG A 138 -7.94 7.83 -10.05
C ARG A 138 -7.42 6.61 -9.29
N ILE A 139 -6.32 6.01 -9.80
CA ILE A 139 -5.75 4.78 -9.25
C ILE A 139 -5.16 4.97 -7.85
N ASP A 140 -4.58 6.13 -7.58
CA ASP A 140 -4.02 6.50 -6.27
C ASP A 140 -5.07 6.42 -5.15
N LEU A 141 -6.31 6.82 -5.40
CA LEU A 141 -7.39 6.76 -4.42
C LEU A 141 -7.72 5.31 -4.02
N ARG A 142 -7.64 4.38 -4.97
CA ARG A 142 -7.78 2.95 -4.68
C ARG A 142 -6.60 2.43 -3.85
N PHE A 143 -5.38 2.85 -4.17
CA PHE A 143 -4.20 2.47 -3.40
C PHE A 143 -4.22 3.02 -1.97
N TYR A 144 -4.74 4.22 -1.72
CA TYR A 144 -4.96 4.72 -0.36
C TYR A 144 -5.88 3.81 0.46
N LYS A 145 -7.00 3.36 -0.11
CA LYS A 145 -7.91 2.40 0.55
C LYS A 145 -7.21 1.07 0.83
N ILE A 146 -6.53 0.51 -0.17
CA ILE A 146 -5.84 -0.78 -0.07
C ILE A 146 -4.71 -0.72 0.97
N ALA A 147 -3.94 0.36 0.98
CA ALA A 147 -2.87 0.57 1.96
C ALA A 147 -3.43 0.65 3.40
N ALA A 148 -4.56 1.34 3.58
CA ALA A 148 -5.23 1.41 4.88
C ALA A 148 -5.71 0.04 5.35
N LEU A 149 -6.33 -0.76 4.48
CA LEU A 149 -6.75 -2.13 4.77
C LEU A 149 -5.55 -3.02 5.09
N THR A 150 -4.47 -2.95 4.30
CA THR A 150 -3.23 -3.71 4.54
C THR A 150 -2.64 -3.42 5.92
N GLY A 151 -2.65 -2.15 6.34
CA GLY A 151 -2.18 -1.74 7.66
C GLY A 151 -3.10 -2.17 8.80
N TYR A 152 -4.42 -2.17 8.57
CA TYR A 152 -5.43 -2.58 9.55
C TYR A 152 -5.44 -4.09 9.77
N GLU A 153 -5.47 -4.87 8.70
CA GLU A 153 -5.62 -6.33 8.74
C GLU A 153 -4.32 -7.07 9.10
N LYS A 154 -3.16 -6.46 8.84
CA LYS A 154 -1.82 -6.96 9.19
C LYS A 154 -1.60 -8.46 8.90
N GLU A 155 -1.99 -9.32 9.87
CA GLU A 155 -1.70 -10.75 9.85
C GLU A 155 -2.61 -11.55 8.91
N ASN A 156 -3.82 -11.04 8.61
CA ASN A 156 -4.83 -11.70 7.77
C ASN A 156 -5.44 -10.72 6.76
N PRO A 157 -4.80 -10.41 5.64
CA PRO A 157 -5.13 -9.32 4.72
C PRO A 157 -6.28 -9.64 3.76
N ASP A 158 -7.40 -10.19 4.22
CA ASP A 158 -8.48 -10.69 3.38
C ASP A 158 -9.15 -9.60 2.54
N GLN A 159 -9.50 -8.45 3.14
CA GLN A 159 -10.15 -7.35 2.42
C GLN A 159 -9.15 -6.64 1.49
N ALA A 160 -7.92 -6.42 1.94
CA ALA A 160 -6.87 -5.85 1.09
C ALA A 160 -6.63 -6.71 -0.16
N VAL A 161 -6.58 -8.04 -0.01
CA VAL A 161 -6.45 -8.98 -1.13
C VAL A 161 -7.69 -8.96 -2.03
N ALA A 162 -8.90 -8.87 -1.48
CA ALA A 162 -10.12 -8.78 -2.28
C ALA A 162 -10.14 -7.50 -3.13
N GLU A 163 -9.76 -6.35 -2.56
CA GLU A 163 -9.65 -5.08 -3.30
C GLU A 163 -8.58 -5.15 -4.40
N LEU A 164 -7.40 -5.70 -4.09
CA LEU A 164 -6.31 -5.88 -5.08
C LEU A 164 -6.73 -6.80 -6.23
N ARG A 165 -7.38 -7.92 -5.92
CA ARG A 165 -7.89 -8.83 -6.96
C ARG A 165 -8.93 -8.14 -7.84
N GLY A 166 -9.88 -7.42 -7.23
CA GLY A 166 -10.86 -6.63 -7.97
C GLY A 166 -10.22 -5.57 -8.86
N LEU A 167 -9.15 -4.92 -8.38
CA LEU A 167 -8.39 -3.94 -9.15
C LEU A 167 -7.65 -4.58 -10.33
N ILE A 168 -7.02 -5.74 -10.13
CA ILE A 168 -6.34 -6.51 -11.19
C ILE A 168 -7.35 -6.92 -12.26
N ASP A 169 -8.51 -7.44 -11.84
CA ASP A 169 -9.58 -7.86 -12.74
C ASP A 169 -10.13 -6.69 -13.55
N TYR A 170 -10.41 -5.58 -12.87
CA TYR A 170 -10.90 -4.37 -13.51
C TYR A 170 -9.90 -3.82 -14.53
N ASN A 171 -8.61 -3.75 -14.17
CA ASN A 171 -7.55 -3.33 -15.07
C ASN A 171 -7.48 -4.20 -16.34
N ALA A 172 -7.48 -5.53 -16.16
CA ALA A 172 -7.31 -6.47 -17.26
C ALA A 172 -8.55 -6.58 -18.16
N MET A 173 -9.76 -6.37 -17.63
CA MET A 173 -11.02 -6.58 -18.36
C MET A 173 -11.56 -5.27 -18.98
N GLN A 174 -11.36 -4.15 -18.31
CA GLN A 174 -11.94 -2.87 -18.73
C GLN A 174 -10.92 -1.94 -19.39
N HIS A 175 -9.61 -2.18 -19.24
CA HIS A 175 -8.53 -1.34 -19.78
C HIS A 175 -8.74 0.15 -19.49
N PRO A 176 -8.99 0.56 -18.23
CA PRO A 176 -9.29 1.93 -17.90
C PRO A 176 -8.12 2.87 -18.19
N GLU A 177 -8.43 4.09 -18.57
CA GLU A 177 -7.44 5.16 -18.68
C GLU A 177 -7.12 5.70 -17.28
N TRP A 178 -6.26 4.99 -16.56
CA TRP A 178 -5.87 5.38 -15.21
C TRP A 178 -5.18 6.74 -15.18
N THR A 179 -5.54 7.54 -14.17
CA THR A 179 -4.89 8.81 -13.87
C THR A 179 -4.25 8.79 -12.49
N HIS A 180 -3.19 9.58 -12.32
CA HIS A 180 -2.50 9.82 -11.06
C HIS A 180 -2.01 11.28 -11.03
N PRO A 181 -2.08 12.02 -9.89
CA PRO A 181 -1.69 13.44 -9.85
C PRO A 181 -0.22 13.69 -10.22
N GLU A 182 0.68 12.75 -9.91
CA GLU A 182 2.12 12.95 -10.00
C GLU A 182 2.80 12.08 -11.05
N TYR A 183 2.17 10.97 -11.47
CA TYR A 183 2.80 9.97 -12.32
C TYR A 183 1.96 9.66 -13.55
N GLN A 184 2.65 9.35 -14.64
CA GLN A 184 2.01 8.70 -15.79
C GLN A 184 1.77 7.23 -15.44
N VAL A 185 0.51 6.80 -15.49
CA VAL A 185 0.15 5.41 -15.22
C VAL A 185 0.29 4.60 -16.51
N THR A 186 1.27 3.71 -16.49
CA THR A 186 1.54 2.74 -17.56
C THR A 186 1.27 1.33 -17.07
N ASP A 187 1.29 0.34 -17.96
CA ASP A 187 1.23 -1.07 -17.56
C ASP A 187 2.38 -1.44 -16.60
N ASP A 188 3.57 -0.92 -16.82
CA ASP A 188 4.72 -1.14 -15.95
C ASP A 188 4.49 -0.53 -14.55
N PHE A 189 3.88 0.66 -14.47
CA PHE A 189 3.50 1.27 -13.20
C PHE A 189 2.51 0.37 -12.44
N PHE A 190 1.48 -0.12 -13.14
CA PHE A 190 0.47 -1.01 -12.55
C PHE A 190 1.11 -2.30 -12.02
N VAL A 191 1.92 -2.96 -12.85
CA VAL A 191 2.66 -4.18 -12.48
C VAL A 191 3.54 -3.95 -11.26
N ALA A 192 4.30 -2.84 -11.24
CA ALA A 192 5.16 -2.49 -10.12
C ALA A 192 4.36 -2.24 -8.83
N ALA A 193 3.23 -1.54 -8.91
CA ALA A 193 2.37 -1.29 -7.76
C ALA A 193 1.80 -2.57 -7.15
N ILE A 194 1.34 -3.52 -7.97
CA ILE A 194 0.87 -4.83 -7.49
C ILE A 194 2.04 -5.63 -6.87
N GLN A 195 3.25 -5.54 -7.48
CA GLN A 195 4.45 -6.20 -6.95
C GLN A 195 4.82 -5.70 -5.55
N GLU A 196 4.68 -4.41 -5.26
CA GLU A 196 4.95 -3.87 -3.92
C GLU A 196 4.04 -4.50 -2.84
N TYR A 197 2.77 -4.76 -3.16
CA TYR A 197 1.88 -5.50 -2.25
C TYR A 197 2.29 -6.96 -2.12
N CYS A 198 2.70 -7.62 -3.21
CA CYS A 198 3.24 -8.98 -3.16
C CYS A 198 4.46 -9.07 -2.24
N VAL A 199 5.42 -8.15 -2.38
CA VAL A 199 6.61 -8.06 -1.50
C VAL A 199 6.22 -7.80 -0.05
N THR A 200 5.24 -6.93 0.19
CA THR A 200 4.75 -6.61 1.53
C THR A 200 4.15 -7.83 2.21
N PHE A 201 3.27 -8.57 1.54
CA PHE A 201 2.67 -9.78 2.09
C PHE A 201 3.70 -10.91 2.28
N TYR A 202 4.64 -11.08 1.35
CA TYR A 202 5.73 -12.04 1.54
C TYR A 202 6.57 -11.72 2.78
N ARG A 203 6.88 -10.43 2.99
CA ARG A 203 7.67 -9.96 4.14
C ARG A 203 6.95 -10.11 5.48
N TYR A 204 5.62 -9.97 5.52
CA TYR A 204 4.84 -10.19 6.75
C TYR A 204 5.04 -11.60 7.32
N GLY A 205 5.19 -12.62 6.47
CA GLY A 205 5.65 -13.95 6.86
C GLY A 205 4.61 -14.80 7.58
N THR A 206 3.35 -14.36 7.71
CA THR A 206 2.27 -15.17 8.26
C THR A 206 1.75 -16.16 7.21
N PRO A 207 1.12 -17.28 7.61
CA PRO A 207 0.50 -18.19 6.64
C PRO A 207 -0.51 -17.50 5.72
N ALA A 208 -1.35 -16.60 6.26
CA ALA A 208 -2.36 -15.86 5.50
C ALA A 208 -1.70 -14.86 4.53
N SER A 209 -0.66 -14.13 4.97
CA SER A 209 0.05 -13.20 4.10
C SER A 209 0.83 -13.90 2.98
N HIS A 210 1.41 -15.07 3.25
CA HIS A 210 2.03 -15.89 2.20
C HIS A 210 0.99 -16.41 1.18
N GLU A 211 -0.23 -16.74 1.64
CA GLU A 211 -1.30 -17.11 0.71
C GLU A 211 -1.79 -15.89 -0.09
N ALA A 212 -1.88 -14.71 0.53
CA ALA A 212 -2.15 -13.44 -0.14
C ALA A 212 -1.15 -13.17 -1.27
N PHE A 213 0.15 -13.30 -0.97
CA PHE A 213 1.23 -13.20 -1.96
C PHE A 213 1.01 -14.15 -3.15
N ARG A 214 0.74 -15.44 -2.87
CA ARG A 214 0.50 -16.44 -3.92
C ARG A 214 -0.73 -16.10 -4.78
N VAL A 215 -1.82 -15.71 -4.14
CA VAL A 215 -3.09 -15.43 -4.82
C VAL A 215 -2.96 -14.24 -5.77
N LEU A 216 -2.27 -13.18 -5.34
CA LEU A 216 -2.04 -12.00 -6.19
C LEU A 216 -1.09 -12.30 -7.34
N ALA A 217 0.04 -12.98 -7.07
CA ALA A 217 0.99 -13.37 -8.12
C ALA A 217 0.31 -14.29 -9.16
N GLN A 218 -0.50 -15.25 -8.71
CA GLN A 218 -1.26 -16.10 -9.62
C GLN A 218 -2.29 -15.30 -10.42
N ARG A 219 -3.01 -14.36 -9.78
CA ARG A 219 -4.03 -13.55 -10.47
C ARG A 219 -3.41 -12.68 -11.57
N MET A 220 -2.22 -12.12 -11.32
CA MET A 220 -1.46 -11.42 -12.35
C MET A 220 -1.06 -12.36 -13.50
N LEU A 221 -0.62 -13.58 -13.21
CA LEU A 221 -0.26 -14.57 -14.24
C LEU A 221 -1.46 -15.09 -15.04
N ASP A 222 -2.68 -15.04 -14.50
CA ASP A 222 -3.89 -15.41 -15.23
C ASP A 222 -4.12 -14.46 -16.43
N TYR A 223 -3.77 -13.18 -16.29
CA TYR A 223 -3.89 -12.16 -17.35
C TYR A 223 -2.58 -11.89 -18.09
N TYR A 224 -1.44 -11.99 -17.39
CA TYR A 224 -0.10 -11.70 -17.93
C TYR A 224 0.80 -12.95 -17.77
N PRO A 225 0.51 -14.03 -18.50
CA PRO A 225 1.10 -15.35 -18.24
C PRO A 225 2.63 -15.37 -18.35
N ASP A 226 3.24 -14.52 -19.15
CA ASP A 226 4.68 -14.46 -19.35
C ASP A 226 5.37 -13.34 -18.56
N ASN A 227 4.68 -12.72 -17.58
CA ASN A 227 5.28 -11.72 -16.73
C ASN A 227 6.32 -12.36 -15.80
N ILE A 228 7.60 -12.02 -16.02
CA ILE A 228 8.75 -12.63 -15.32
C ILE A 228 8.79 -12.31 -13.83
N ILE A 229 8.22 -11.18 -13.40
CA ILE A 229 8.17 -10.77 -11.98
C ILE A 229 7.31 -11.78 -11.22
N PHE A 230 6.07 -11.98 -11.63
CA PHE A 230 5.14 -12.89 -10.94
C PHE A 230 5.48 -14.37 -11.16
N LEU A 231 6.18 -14.73 -12.25
CA LEU A 231 6.78 -16.06 -12.40
C LEU A 231 7.87 -16.29 -11.34
N ASN A 232 8.74 -15.30 -11.09
CA ASN A 232 9.73 -15.36 -10.02
C ASN A 232 9.08 -15.43 -8.63
N ASP A 233 8.00 -14.68 -8.41
CA ASP A 233 7.24 -14.72 -7.16
C ASP A 233 6.68 -16.11 -6.88
N MET A 234 6.04 -16.72 -7.87
CA MET A 234 5.51 -18.08 -7.72
C MET A 234 6.65 -19.10 -7.48
N GLY A 235 7.79 -18.96 -8.16
CA GLY A 235 8.99 -19.74 -7.89
C GLY A 235 9.44 -19.59 -6.44
N SER A 236 9.49 -18.36 -5.94
CA SER A 236 9.89 -18.04 -4.56
C SER A 236 8.89 -18.59 -3.54
N TYR A 237 7.60 -18.50 -3.80
CA TYR A 237 6.57 -19.09 -2.95
C TYR A 237 6.75 -20.61 -2.80
N TYR A 238 6.88 -21.31 -3.92
CA TYR A 238 7.05 -22.77 -3.86
C TYR A 238 8.36 -23.18 -3.21
N PHE A 239 9.44 -22.47 -3.46
CA PHE A 239 10.74 -22.78 -2.86
C PHE A 239 10.78 -22.43 -1.37
N ALA A 240 10.48 -21.17 -1.01
CA ALA A 240 10.72 -20.67 0.34
C ALA A 240 9.57 -21.01 1.33
N VAL A 241 8.31 -21.00 0.86
CA VAL A 241 7.15 -21.24 1.71
C VAL A 241 6.71 -22.70 1.70
N LYS A 242 6.51 -23.28 0.52
CA LYS A 242 6.04 -24.68 0.37
C LYS A 242 7.14 -25.73 0.45
N LYS A 243 8.42 -25.34 0.32
CA LYS A 243 9.56 -26.26 0.26
C LYS A 243 9.43 -27.28 -0.90
N ASP A 244 8.75 -26.89 -1.96
CA ASP A 244 8.53 -27.70 -3.17
C ASP A 244 9.47 -27.23 -4.30
N GLU A 245 10.68 -27.81 -4.32
CA GLU A 245 11.70 -27.50 -5.33
C GLU A 245 11.22 -27.81 -6.76
N LYS A 246 10.42 -28.85 -6.94
CA LYS A 246 9.93 -29.26 -8.26
C LYS A 246 9.00 -28.23 -8.85
N SER A 247 8.06 -27.72 -8.07
CA SER A 247 7.16 -26.66 -8.51
C SER A 247 7.89 -25.34 -8.68
N ALA A 248 8.80 -24.98 -7.77
CA ALA A 248 9.65 -23.79 -7.92
C ALA A 248 10.43 -23.80 -9.24
N LEU A 249 11.06 -24.94 -9.56
CA LEU A 249 11.85 -25.07 -10.78
C LEU A 249 11.03 -24.91 -12.07
N LYS A 250 9.75 -25.30 -12.08
CA LYS A 250 8.88 -25.06 -13.24
C LYS A 250 8.77 -23.57 -13.55
N TYR A 251 8.56 -22.73 -12.52
CA TYR A 251 8.44 -21.29 -12.68
C TYR A 251 9.78 -20.65 -13.08
N TYR A 252 10.86 -20.95 -12.36
CA TYR A 252 12.19 -20.41 -12.71
C TYR A 252 12.67 -20.86 -14.10
N SER A 253 12.38 -22.10 -14.50
CA SER A 253 12.69 -22.54 -15.85
C SER A 253 11.92 -21.80 -16.92
N ARG A 254 10.67 -21.38 -16.63
CA ARG A 254 9.89 -20.54 -17.53
C ARG A 254 10.47 -19.14 -17.62
N VAL A 255 10.84 -18.53 -16.49
CA VAL A 255 11.57 -17.24 -16.48
C VAL A 255 12.81 -17.31 -17.36
N LEU A 256 13.68 -18.33 -17.16
CA LEU A 256 14.94 -18.46 -17.90
C LEU A 256 14.77 -18.82 -19.38
N LYS A 257 13.60 -19.32 -19.80
CA LYS A 257 13.24 -19.44 -21.23
C LYS A 257 12.91 -18.09 -21.83
N LEU A 258 12.21 -17.23 -21.09
CA LEU A 258 11.83 -15.89 -21.53
C LEU A 258 13.01 -14.91 -21.47
N LYS A 259 13.80 -14.99 -20.40
CA LYS A 259 14.96 -14.12 -20.14
C LYS A 259 16.10 -14.95 -19.55
N LYS A 260 17.05 -15.37 -20.40
CA LYS A 260 18.16 -16.28 -20.05
C LYS A 260 19.10 -15.72 -18.97
N ASP A 261 19.19 -14.43 -18.86
CA ASP A 261 20.05 -13.68 -17.95
C ASP A 261 19.29 -13.10 -16.75
N ASP A 262 18.09 -13.63 -16.46
CA ASP A 262 17.33 -13.18 -15.29
C ASP A 262 18.06 -13.56 -13.99
N ASN A 263 18.62 -12.54 -13.34
CA ASN A 263 19.46 -12.72 -12.17
C ASN A 263 18.69 -13.26 -10.96
N THR A 264 17.40 -12.93 -10.84
CA THR A 264 16.54 -13.39 -9.74
C THR A 264 16.32 -14.91 -9.84
N ALA A 265 15.95 -15.41 -11.02
CA ALA A 265 15.76 -16.83 -11.23
C ALA A 265 17.06 -17.62 -11.09
N ILE A 266 18.19 -17.11 -11.65
CA ILE A 266 19.50 -17.76 -11.55
C ILE A 266 19.92 -17.85 -10.06
N ARG A 267 19.85 -16.77 -9.30
CA ARG A 267 20.21 -16.72 -7.87
C ARG A 267 19.34 -17.67 -7.04
N SER A 268 18.05 -17.70 -7.31
CA SER A 268 17.11 -18.60 -6.64
C SER A 268 17.43 -20.07 -6.92
N CYS A 269 17.75 -20.43 -8.16
CA CYS A 269 18.18 -21.77 -8.52
C CYS A 269 19.51 -22.16 -7.87
N ILE A 270 20.49 -21.24 -7.78
CA ILE A 270 21.75 -21.49 -7.06
C ILE A 270 21.46 -21.82 -5.59
N LEU A 271 20.63 -20.99 -4.93
CA LEU A 271 20.29 -21.19 -3.53
C LEU A 271 19.55 -22.51 -3.31
N MET A 272 18.58 -22.82 -4.14
CA MET A 272 17.81 -24.07 -4.11
C MET A 272 18.73 -25.30 -4.22
N TYR A 273 19.60 -25.35 -5.23
CA TYR A 273 20.48 -26.51 -5.43
C TYR A 273 21.63 -26.58 -4.43
N ARG A 274 22.05 -25.45 -3.85
CA ARG A 274 22.97 -25.43 -2.72
C ARG A 274 22.34 -26.04 -1.47
N THR A 275 21.08 -25.68 -1.18
CA THR A 275 20.34 -26.19 -0.03
C THR A 275 20.09 -27.69 -0.14
N SER A 276 19.71 -28.17 -1.32
CA SER A 276 19.51 -29.62 -1.60
C SER A 276 20.81 -30.37 -1.86
N LYS A 277 21.97 -29.71 -1.75
CA LYS A 277 23.31 -30.28 -1.98
C LYS A 277 23.49 -30.92 -3.37
N ASN A 278 22.74 -30.46 -4.37
CA ASN A 278 22.87 -30.89 -5.75
C ASN A 278 23.97 -30.09 -6.45
N VAL A 279 25.23 -30.51 -6.21
CA VAL A 279 26.43 -29.81 -6.69
C VAL A 279 26.46 -29.69 -8.23
N LYS A 280 25.96 -30.67 -8.95
CA LYS A 280 25.93 -30.65 -10.43
C LYS A 280 25.07 -29.51 -10.95
N GLN A 281 23.86 -29.34 -10.38
CA GLN A 281 22.95 -28.29 -10.78
C GLN A 281 23.38 -26.92 -10.20
N GLU A 282 23.93 -26.88 -8.98
CA GLU A 282 24.50 -25.64 -8.44
C GLU A 282 25.56 -25.06 -9.37
N LYS A 283 26.53 -25.92 -9.86
CA LYS A 283 27.56 -25.48 -10.80
C LYS A 283 26.98 -24.87 -12.07
N LYS A 284 25.97 -25.51 -12.67
CA LYS A 284 25.30 -24.99 -13.89
C LYS A 284 24.80 -23.55 -13.72
N TYR A 285 24.12 -23.28 -12.62
CA TYR A 285 23.55 -21.94 -12.38
C TYR A 285 24.60 -20.92 -11.90
N LEU A 286 25.66 -21.38 -11.22
CA LEU A 286 26.83 -20.55 -10.92
C LEU A 286 27.56 -20.11 -12.20
N GLU A 287 27.70 -21.00 -13.21
CA GLU A 287 28.24 -20.64 -14.52
C GLU A 287 27.39 -19.58 -15.22
N MET A 288 26.06 -19.71 -15.13
CA MET A 288 25.14 -18.68 -15.63
C MET A 288 25.33 -17.34 -14.90
N MET A 289 25.43 -17.35 -13.56
CA MET A 289 25.65 -16.15 -12.78
C MET A 289 27.03 -15.52 -13.03
N ALA A 290 28.07 -16.32 -13.17
CA ALA A 290 29.40 -15.82 -13.53
C ALA A 290 29.41 -15.14 -14.90
N LYS A 291 28.56 -15.62 -15.84
CA LYS A 291 28.44 -15.05 -17.20
C LYS A 291 27.50 -13.86 -17.27
N TYR A 292 26.32 -13.92 -16.62
CA TYR A 292 25.21 -12.99 -16.81
C TYR A 292 24.92 -12.11 -15.57
N GLY A 293 25.67 -12.30 -14.47
CA GLY A 293 25.46 -11.52 -13.25
C GLY A 293 25.50 -10.01 -13.51
N GLU A 294 24.50 -9.27 -13.04
CA GLU A 294 24.41 -7.82 -13.22
C GLU A 294 25.57 -7.09 -12.53
N SER A 295 25.91 -7.50 -11.29
CA SER A 295 27.01 -6.92 -10.55
C SER A 295 28.32 -7.67 -10.75
N GLU A 296 29.46 -6.97 -10.71
CA GLU A 296 30.78 -7.60 -10.69
C GLU A 296 30.95 -8.51 -9.47
N SER A 297 30.37 -8.15 -8.33
CA SER A 297 30.37 -8.95 -7.11
C SER A 297 29.68 -10.29 -7.31
N ASP A 298 28.51 -10.32 -7.96
CA ASP A 298 27.78 -11.57 -8.27
C ASP A 298 28.62 -12.47 -9.18
N ARG A 299 29.22 -11.92 -10.23
CA ARG A 299 30.09 -12.68 -11.16
C ARG A 299 31.31 -13.26 -10.45
N LYS A 300 32.04 -12.43 -9.67
CA LYS A 300 33.24 -12.87 -8.94
C LYS A 300 32.92 -13.91 -7.86
N SER A 301 31.89 -13.67 -7.04
CA SER A 301 31.53 -14.61 -5.98
C SER A 301 31.08 -15.96 -6.53
N SER A 302 30.39 -15.95 -7.67
CA SER A 302 29.99 -17.17 -8.36
C SER A 302 31.19 -17.92 -8.94
N GLN A 303 32.17 -17.22 -9.50
CA GLN A 303 33.42 -17.82 -10.00
C GLN A 303 34.22 -18.45 -8.85
N VAL A 304 34.41 -17.76 -7.74
CA VAL A 304 35.08 -18.27 -6.54
C VAL A 304 34.41 -19.56 -6.04
N ARG A 305 33.08 -19.56 -5.99
CA ARG A 305 32.34 -20.76 -5.58
C ARG A 305 32.48 -21.90 -6.57
N LEU A 306 32.49 -21.64 -7.86
CA LEU A 306 32.79 -22.65 -8.91
C LEU A 306 34.15 -23.25 -8.75
N ASP A 307 35.18 -22.43 -8.55
CA ASP A 307 36.56 -22.90 -8.38
C ASP A 307 36.70 -23.80 -7.15
N TYR A 308 36.07 -23.42 -6.04
CA TYR A 308 35.98 -24.26 -4.84
C TYR A 308 35.31 -25.60 -5.12
N LEU A 309 34.16 -25.61 -5.79
CA LEU A 309 33.43 -26.84 -6.12
C LEU A 309 34.17 -27.74 -7.17
N ASN A 310 35.10 -27.14 -7.90
CA ASN A 310 35.97 -27.86 -8.87
C ASN A 310 37.31 -28.34 -8.25
N GLY A 311 37.52 -28.09 -6.93
CA GLY A 311 38.77 -28.46 -6.25
C GLY A 311 39.95 -27.57 -6.63
N LYS A 312 39.74 -26.42 -7.23
CA LYS A 312 40.77 -25.39 -7.45
C LYS A 312 41.01 -24.62 -6.15
N LYS A 313 42.25 -24.58 -5.71
CA LYS A 313 42.69 -23.78 -4.55
C LYS A 313 42.91 -22.32 -4.94
#